data_f1cdf9a70df4cd238fda720b15283e44
#
_entry.id   f1cdf9a70df4cd238fda720b15283e44
#
_cell.length_a   1.000
_cell.length_b   1.000
_cell.length_c   1.000
_cell.angle_alpha   90.00
_cell.angle_beta   90.00
_cell.angle_gamma   90.00
#
_symmetry.space_group_name_H-M   'P 1'
#
loop_
_entity.id
_entity.type
_entity.pdbx_description
1 polymer ?
#
loop_
_entity_poly.entity_id
_entity_poly.type
_entity_poly.pdbx_seq_one_letter_code
_entity_poly.pdbx_strand_id
1 'polypeptide(L)'
;MAKKTITVPTNDKVRKPTPKKKFSLDNFKKKIGADKVPSKPLVWIPIDDGLREATGMPGVPRGYVTLFRGYSNTGKSTALMKSIVNAQKMGDFPIIIDTENNIDEGNKRLTLMGFDWDGEYLLVNNKYLLDNYGIKQNKDRKEASIEDLSKAIYDFLDMQKSGELPRNIFIAIDSFGTLNCIKTIDALEKDTSDNNMWNAGAFEKTFMSLLNHAIPSTRKVDSEYTATLAAVQKIWYDSMNKVVKHKGGEVSYFGSRLSYHFGGILTHGTRRVTATSLKRELNYGFENKVNIAKNHVDGDWGGISLEGKIISTPHGFIYGDKDNENAYKKEHILFFRKKFNNDSLTIDDIEFKSKPMDEDGNVIEETFSESLIDREPTDKSEE
;
A
#
# COMPACT_ATOMS: atom_id res chain seq x y z
N MET A 1 -4.84 62.24 -68.27
CA MET A 1 -4.88 61.37 -67.10
C MET A 1 -3.56 61.53 -66.39
N ALA A 2 -3.51 62.23 -65.24
CA ALA A 2 -2.28 62.54 -64.50
C ALA A 2 -2.01 61.40 -63.50
N LYS A 3 -0.81 60.78 -63.56
CA LYS A 3 -0.33 59.81 -62.61
C LYS A 3 0.08 60.56 -61.30
N LYS A 4 -0.64 60.24 -60.21
CA LYS A 4 -0.26 60.66 -58.86
C LYS A 4 0.86 59.70 -58.37
N THR A 5 2.03 60.29 -58.16
CA THR A 5 3.16 59.65 -57.51
C THR A 5 2.94 59.70 -55.99
N ILE A 6 2.81 58.53 -55.37
CA ILE A 6 2.70 58.43 -53.92
C ILE A 6 4.13 58.32 -53.38
N THR A 7 4.57 59.33 -52.65
CA THR A 7 5.82 59.38 -51.89
C THR A 7 5.56 58.66 -50.51
N VAL A 8 6.19 57.51 -50.28
CA VAL A 8 6.21 56.82 -48.99
C VAL A 8 7.27 57.50 -48.12
N PRO A 9 6.95 57.93 -46.89
CA PRO A 9 7.93 58.56 -46.02
C PRO A 9 8.77 57.39 -45.42
N THR A 10 10.06 57.33 -45.74
CA THR A 10 11.08 56.48 -45.11
C THR A 10 11.39 57.07 -43.71
N ASN A 11 10.84 56.45 -42.69
CA ASN A 11 11.16 56.76 -41.30
C ASN A 11 12.17 55.75 -40.78
N ASP A 12 13.42 55.85 -41.25
CA ASP A 12 14.54 55.07 -40.80
C ASP A 12 15.04 55.56 -39.44
N LYS A 13 14.25 55.30 -38.37
CA LYS A 13 14.79 55.25 -37.02
C LYS A 13 15.22 53.84 -36.75
N VAL A 14 16.44 53.50 -37.13
CA VAL A 14 17.11 52.26 -36.69
C VAL A 14 17.10 52.23 -35.17
N ARG A 15 16.18 51.46 -34.59
CA ARG A 15 16.18 51.17 -33.16
C ARG A 15 17.45 50.41 -32.87
N LYS A 16 18.38 50.99 -32.12
CA LYS A 16 19.56 50.30 -31.61
C LYS A 16 19.07 49.02 -30.86
N PRO A 17 19.60 47.84 -31.14
CA PRO A 17 19.18 46.61 -30.44
C PRO A 17 19.45 46.79 -28.96
N THR A 18 18.39 46.70 -28.16
CA THR A 18 18.49 46.69 -26.69
C THR A 18 19.40 45.51 -26.30
N PRO A 19 20.43 45.75 -25.48
CA PRO A 19 21.34 44.64 -25.09
C PRO A 19 20.51 43.55 -24.44
N LYS A 20 20.53 42.36 -25.05
CA LYS A 20 19.89 41.16 -24.49
C LYS A 20 20.51 40.89 -23.12
N LYS A 21 19.79 41.09 -22.03
CA LYS A 21 20.23 40.75 -20.71
C LYS A 21 20.63 39.26 -20.76
N LYS A 22 21.90 38.96 -20.43
CA LYS A 22 22.35 37.54 -20.33
C LYS A 22 21.45 36.84 -19.36
N PHE A 23 20.85 35.73 -19.81
CA PHE A 23 20.05 34.86 -18.92
C PHE A 23 20.98 34.34 -17.82
N SER A 24 20.62 34.59 -16.56
CA SER A 24 21.28 34.01 -15.39
C SER A 24 20.34 33.06 -14.75
N LEU A 25 20.70 31.76 -14.72
CA LEU A 25 19.90 30.69 -14.11
C LEU A 25 19.68 30.94 -12.61
N ASP A 26 20.70 31.50 -11.92
CA ASP A 26 20.61 31.79 -10.48
C ASP A 26 19.65 32.93 -10.19
N ASN A 27 19.67 33.98 -10.99
CA ASN A 27 18.71 35.07 -10.88
C ASN A 27 17.29 34.63 -11.25
N PHE A 28 17.16 33.70 -12.18
CA PHE A 28 15.88 33.13 -12.54
C PHE A 28 15.35 32.23 -11.39
N LYS A 29 16.17 31.34 -10.83
CA LYS A 29 15.82 30.49 -9.67
C LYS A 29 15.38 31.35 -8.47
N LYS A 30 16.16 32.38 -8.11
CA LYS A 30 15.77 33.32 -7.05
C LYS A 30 14.45 34.04 -7.32
N LYS A 31 14.21 34.46 -8.56
CA LYS A 31 13.00 35.17 -8.93
C LYS A 31 11.74 34.34 -8.88
N ILE A 32 11.84 33.06 -9.16
CA ILE A 32 10.70 32.09 -9.11
C ILE A 32 10.62 31.31 -7.78
N GLY A 33 11.48 31.62 -6.79
CA GLY A 33 11.53 30.88 -5.53
C GLY A 33 11.91 29.41 -5.70
N ALA A 34 12.62 29.08 -6.79
CA ALA A 34 13.05 27.72 -7.09
C ALA A 34 14.43 27.38 -6.48
N ASP A 35 14.78 28.04 -5.38
CA ASP A 35 15.82 27.53 -4.51
C ASP A 35 15.31 26.14 -4.05
N LYS A 36 16.12 25.12 -4.32
CA LYS A 36 15.80 23.70 -4.12
C LYS A 36 14.87 23.57 -2.92
N VAL A 37 13.61 23.18 -3.15
CA VAL A 37 12.78 22.67 -2.06
C VAL A 37 13.35 21.28 -1.77
N PRO A 38 14.20 21.12 -0.74
CA PRO A 38 14.78 19.83 -0.46
C PRO A 38 13.63 18.88 -0.10
N SER A 39 13.65 17.70 -0.64
CA SER A 39 12.76 16.61 -0.18
C SER A 39 13.39 15.93 1.02
N LYS A 40 12.57 15.44 1.93
CA LYS A 40 13.03 14.57 3.02
C LYS A 40 13.77 13.36 2.47
N PRO A 41 14.75 12.81 3.17
CA PRO A 41 15.39 11.55 2.81
C PRO A 41 14.35 10.45 2.56
N LEU A 42 14.68 9.53 1.68
CA LEU A 42 13.84 8.37 1.44
C LEU A 42 14.00 7.40 2.63
N VAL A 43 12.89 7.13 3.30
CA VAL A 43 12.78 6.14 4.37
C VAL A 43 11.86 5.04 3.88
N TRP A 44 12.20 3.79 4.17
CA TRP A 44 11.42 2.63 3.82
C TRP A 44 10.73 2.07 5.07
N ILE A 45 9.45 1.78 4.97
CA ILE A 45 8.70 1.00 5.94
C ILE A 45 8.82 -0.45 5.48
N PRO A 46 9.55 -1.30 6.21
CA PRO A 46 9.75 -2.68 5.79
C PRO A 46 8.43 -3.44 5.73
N ILE A 47 8.35 -4.45 4.87
CA ILE A 47 7.19 -5.35 4.86
C ILE A 47 7.58 -6.63 5.61
N ASP A 48 8.47 -7.41 4.98
CA ASP A 48 8.85 -8.73 5.46
C ASP A 48 10.12 -9.19 4.74
N ASP A 49 11.01 -9.91 5.43
CA ASP A 49 12.25 -10.39 4.84
C ASP A 49 12.02 -11.29 3.64
N GLY A 50 11.06 -12.21 3.71
CA GLY A 50 10.73 -13.10 2.60
C GLY A 50 10.28 -12.34 1.34
N LEU A 51 9.52 -11.27 1.50
CA LEU A 51 9.13 -10.42 0.37
C LEU A 51 10.29 -9.58 -0.15
N ARG A 52 11.14 -9.07 0.75
CA ARG A 52 12.35 -8.33 0.40
C ARG A 52 13.31 -9.19 -0.41
N GLU A 53 13.58 -10.40 0.04
CA GLU A 53 14.44 -11.35 -0.67
C GLU A 53 13.89 -11.72 -2.06
N ALA A 54 12.56 -11.90 -2.15
CA ALA A 54 11.91 -12.25 -3.41
C ALA A 54 11.90 -11.11 -4.44
N THR A 55 11.85 -9.85 -3.99
CA THR A 55 11.68 -8.69 -4.89
C THR A 55 12.87 -7.76 -4.92
N GLY A 56 13.81 -7.87 -3.97
CA GLY A 56 14.90 -6.92 -3.77
C GLY A 56 14.44 -5.55 -3.23
N MET A 57 13.13 -5.36 -2.98
CA MET A 57 12.59 -4.07 -2.53
C MET A 57 12.57 -4.00 -1.01
N PRO A 58 13.06 -2.90 -0.40
CA PRO A 58 13.10 -2.76 1.06
C PRO A 58 11.72 -2.77 1.72
N GLY A 59 10.68 -2.26 1.04
CA GLY A 59 9.33 -2.18 1.61
C GLY A 59 8.44 -1.13 0.95
N VAL A 60 7.70 -0.38 1.76
CA VAL A 60 6.86 0.75 1.36
C VAL A 60 7.63 2.05 1.52
N PRO A 61 7.83 2.86 0.47
CA PRO A 61 8.54 4.13 0.58
C PRO A 61 7.67 5.16 1.31
N ARG A 62 8.15 5.68 2.44
CA ARG A 62 7.44 6.68 3.24
C ARG A 62 7.18 7.96 2.43
N GLY A 63 5.94 8.46 2.50
CA GLY A 63 5.52 9.66 1.79
C GLY A 63 5.17 9.45 0.33
N TYR A 64 5.00 8.21 -0.08
CA TYR A 64 4.52 7.84 -1.41
C TYR A 64 3.33 6.89 -1.36
N VAL A 65 2.82 6.59 -2.54
CA VAL A 65 1.71 5.65 -2.72
C VAL A 65 2.26 4.32 -3.21
N THR A 66 1.99 3.26 -2.45
CA THR A 66 2.33 1.88 -2.80
C THR A 66 1.06 1.07 -3.07
N LEU A 67 1.08 0.27 -4.12
CA LEU A 67 -0.03 -0.58 -4.50
C LEU A 67 0.37 -2.06 -4.43
N PHE A 68 -0.40 -2.85 -3.70
CA PHE A 68 -0.35 -4.30 -3.68
C PHE A 68 -1.44 -4.85 -4.57
N ARG A 69 -1.10 -5.24 -5.79
CA ARG A 69 -2.08 -5.71 -6.77
C ARG A 69 -1.92 -7.19 -7.08
N GLY A 70 -3.00 -7.85 -7.47
CA GLY A 70 -2.98 -9.27 -7.83
C GLY A 70 -4.36 -9.91 -7.74
N TYR A 71 -4.41 -11.20 -8.09
CA TYR A 71 -5.61 -12.02 -7.96
C TYR A 71 -5.98 -12.28 -6.50
N SER A 72 -7.14 -12.86 -6.26
CA SER A 72 -7.55 -13.25 -4.90
C SER A 72 -6.58 -14.28 -4.30
N ASN A 73 -6.40 -14.25 -2.97
CA ASN A 73 -5.57 -15.19 -2.20
C ASN A 73 -4.09 -15.24 -2.58
N THR A 74 -3.53 -14.13 -3.11
CA THR A 74 -2.12 -14.07 -3.52
C THR A 74 -1.20 -13.42 -2.49
N GLY A 75 -1.70 -12.96 -1.33
CA GLY A 75 -0.89 -12.35 -0.29
C GLY A 75 -0.95 -10.82 -0.21
N LYS A 76 -1.77 -10.14 -1.02
CA LYS A 76 -1.88 -8.66 -1.02
C LYS A 76 -2.20 -8.09 0.37
N SER A 77 -3.27 -8.58 1.01
CA SER A 77 -3.66 -8.14 2.35
C SER A 77 -2.61 -8.52 3.41
N THR A 78 -1.87 -9.63 3.20
CA THR A 78 -0.72 -10.00 4.06
C THR A 78 0.37 -8.92 3.98
N ALA A 79 0.71 -8.44 2.77
CA ALA A 79 1.70 -7.38 2.59
C ALA A 79 1.21 -6.06 3.21
N LEU A 80 -0.06 -5.71 3.04
CA LEU A 80 -0.64 -4.52 3.65
C LEU A 80 -0.59 -4.60 5.17
N MET A 81 -1.04 -5.71 5.77
CA MET A 81 -1.05 -5.91 7.23
C MET A 81 0.36 -5.85 7.82
N LYS A 82 1.36 -6.46 7.18
CA LYS A 82 2.77 -6.33 7.60
C LYS A 82 3.26 -4.90 7.53
N SER A 83 2.88 -4.16 6.49
CA SER A 83 3.23 -2.74 6.36
C SER A 83 2.59 -1.89 7.47
N ILE A 84 1.34 -2.17 7.85
CA ILE A 84 0.64 -1.50 8.96
C ILE A 84 1.41 -1.72 10.27
N VAL A 85 1.72 -2.97 10.59
CA VAL A 85 2.42 -3.36 11.81
C VAL A 85 3.79 -2.68 11.89
N ASN A 86 4.53 -2.68 10.80
CA ASN A 86 5.87 -2.10 10.79
C ASN A 86 5.84 -0.57 10.76
N ALA A 87 4.84 0.05 10.14
CA ALA A 87 4.61 1.49 10.25
C ALA A 87 4.35 1.90 11.71
N GLN A 88 3.49 1.16 12.42
CA GLN A 88 3.22 1.39 13.84
C GLN A 88 4.49 1.26 14.68
N LYS A 89 5.30 0.22 14.47
CA LYS A 89 6.60 0.02 15.16
C LYS A 89 7.59 1.15 14.89
N MET A 90 7.51 1.79 13.73
CA MET A 90 8.33 2.96 13.38
C MET A 90 7.75 4.29 13.88
N GLY A 91 6.69 4.25 14.70
CA GLY A 91 6.04 5.43 15.28
C GLY A 91 5.10 6.19 14.32
N ASP A 92 4.78 5.64 13.15
CA ASP A 92 3.74 6.20 12.29
C ASP A 92 2.36 5.86 12.87
N PHE A 93 1.40 6.77 12.73
CA PHE A 93 0.02 6.55 13.15
C PHE A 93 -0.76 5.79 12.06
N PRO A 94 -1.16 4.52 12.29
CA PRO A 94 -1.91 3.76 11.32
C PRO A 94 -3.35 4.26 11.20
N ILE A 95 -3.80 4.53 9.98
CA ILE A 95 -5.18 4.74 9.61
C ILE A 95 -5.58 3.58 8.71
N ILE A 96 -6.32 2.63 9.27
CA ILE A 96 -6.70 1.38 8.60
C ILE A 96 -8.09 1.55 8.02
N ILE A 97 -8.20 1.64 6.71
CA ILE A 97 -9.46 1.79 5.99
C ILE A 97 -9.87 0.44 5.43
N ASP A 98 -10.83 -0.19 6.09
CA ASP A 98 -11.38 -1.49 5.71
C ASP A 98 -12.72 -1.33 4.99
N THR A 99 -12.69 -1.44 3.67
CA THR A 99 -13.89 -1.35 2.83
C THR A 99 -14.52 -2.72 2.54
N GLU A 100 -13.86 -3.80 2.94
CA GLU A 100 -14.34 -5.18 2.77
C GLU A 100 -14.94 -5.76 4.07
N ASN A 101 -14.85 -5.04 5.19
CA ASN A 101 -15.25 -5.48 6.52
C ASN A 101 -14.56 -6.79 6.97
N ASN A 102 -13.25 -6.88 6.70
CA ASN A 102 -12.42 -8.03 7.03
C ASN A 102 -11.52 -7.81 8.26
N ILE A 103 -11.44 -6.56 8.73
CA ILE A 103 -10.53 -6.15 9.81
C ILE A 103 -11.38 -5.59 10.96
N ASP A 104 -11.56 -6.39 11.98
CA ASP A 104 -12.17 -5.98 13.24
C ASP A 104 -11.08 -5.70 14.27
N GLU A 105 -11.43 -4.99 15.34
CA GLU A 105 -10.58 -4.83 16.50
C GLU A 105 -10.21 -6.19 17.10
N GLY A 106 -8.94 -6.40 17.39
CA GLY A 106 -8.42 -7.72 17.79
C GLY A 106 -8.29 -8.72 16.65
N ASN A 107 -8.23 -8.25 15.38
CA ASN A 107 -8.04 -9.12 14.22
C ASN A 107 -6.84 -10.06 14.41
N LYS A 108 -7.11 -11.38 14.40
CA LYS A 108 -6.11 -12.41 14.69
C LYS A 108 -4.88 -12.36 13.80
N ARG A 109 -5.01 -11.98 12.53
CA ARG A 109 -3.87 -11.90 11.62
C ARG A 109 -2.97 -10.72 11.93
N LEU A 110 -3.54 -9.54 12.23
CA LEU A 110 -2.77 -8.37 12.67
C LEU A 110 -2.09 -8.65 14.00
N THR A 111 -2.79 -9.27 14.96
CA THR A 111 -2.23 -9.71 16.24
C THR A 111 -1.03 -10.65 16.05
N LEU A 112 -1.18 -11.68 15.20
CA LEU A 112 -0.11 -12.64 14.88
C LEU A 112 1.11 -11.98 14.22
N MET A 113 0.90 -10.89 13.49
CA MET A 113 1.97 -10.11 12.87
C MET A 113 2.61 -9.10 13.84
N GLY A 114 2.06 -8.98 15.06
CA GLY A 114 2.56 -8.13 16.13
C GLY A 114 2.03 -6.71 16.10
N PHE A 115 0.78 -6.50 15.65
CA PHE A 115 0.09 -5.22 15.78
C PHE A 115 -0.24 -4.95 17.24
N ASP A 116 0.05 -3.74 17.69
CA ASP A 116 -0.27 -3.29 19.04
C ASP A 116 -1.67 -2.66 19.07
N TRP A 117 -2.63 -3.40 19.63
CA TRP A 117 -4.01 -2.95 19.78
C TRP A 117 -4.23 -1.99 20.95
N ASP A 118 -3.29 -1.93 21.90
CA ASP A 118 -3.28 -0.96 23.00
C ASP A 118 -2.64 0.36 22.58
N GLY A 119 -1.95 0.36 21.42
CA GLY A 119 -1.33 1.52 20.84
C GLY A 119 -2.31 2.45 20.12
N GLU A 120 -1.78 3.51 19.53
CA GLU A 120 -2.61 4.49 18.82
C GLU A 120 -2.82 4.08 17.36
N TYR A 121 -4.04 4.05 16.90
CA TYR A 121 -4.46 3.80 15.52
C TYR A 121 -5.88 4.33 15.28
N LEU A 122 -6.32 4.36 14.03
CA LEU A 122 -7.69 4.63 13.63
C LEU A 122 -8.19 3.54 12.69
N LEU A 123 -9.29 2.89 13.07
CA LEU A 123 -9.99 1.94 12.19
C LEU A 123 -11.18 2.64 11.55
N VAL A 124 -11.15 2.70 10.21
CA VAL A 124 -12.16 3.34 9.36
C VAL A 124 -12.87 2.26 8.56
N ASN A 125 -14.10 1.98 8.91
CA ASN A 125 -14.97 1.06 8.17
C ASN A 125 -16.08 1.81 7.41
N ASN A 126 -16.93 1.06 6.72
CA ASN A 126 -18.05 1.62 5.96
C ASN A 126 -18.98 2.49 6.83
N LYS A 127 -19.25 2.05 8.06
CA LYS A 127 -20.09 2.82 8.99
C LYS A 127 -19.43 4.15 9.39
N TYR A 128 -18.14 4.13 9.72
CA TYR A 128 -17.40 5.34 10.05
C TYR A 128 -17.44 6.35 8.90
N LEU A 129 -17.23 5.90 7.65
CA LEU A 129 -17.28 6.76 6.47
C LEU A 129 -18.67 7.36 6.27
N LEU A 130 -19.72 6.58 6.44
CA LEU A 130 -21.11 7.08 6.33
C LEU A 130 -21.43 8.10 7.40
N ASP A 131 -21.12 7.81 8.65
CA ASP A 131 -21.48 8.67 9.79
C ASP A 131 -20.75 10.01 9.74
N ASN A 132 -19.48 10.04 9.30
CA ASN A 132 -18.64 11.23 9.35
C ASN A 132 -18.55 11.98 8.00
N TYR A 133 -18.66 11.28 6.88
CA TYR A 133 -18.41 11.82 5.54
C TYR A 133 -19.59 11.65 4.59
N GLY A 134 -20.60 10.87 4.97
CA GLY A 134 -21.77 10.64 4.16
C GLY A 134 -22.45 11.95 3.79
N ILE A 135 -22.67 12.17 2.48
CA ILE A 135 -23.34 13.37 1.98
C ILE A 135 -24.77 13.36 2.50
N LYS A 136 -25.15 14.42 3.25
CA LYS A 136 -26.44 14.57 3.93
C LYS A 136 -27.67 14.57 3.01
N GLN A 137 -27.47 14.56 1.69
CA GLN A 137 -28.56 14.62 0.70
C GLN A 137 -29.35 13.31 0.59
N ASN A 138 -28.76 12.18 0.98
CA ASN A 138 -29.45 10.89 1.00
C ASN A 138 -29.27 10.25 2.38
N LYS A 139 -30.20 10.55 3.31
CA LYS A 139 -30.16 10.09 4.71
C LYS A 139 -30.32 8.57 4.87
N ASP A 140 -30.79 7.90 3.82
CA ASP A 140 -31.10 6.47 3.83
C ASP A 140 -30.01 5.62 3.17
N ARG A 141 -28.90 6.23 2.76
CA ARG A 141 -27.80 5.53 2.10
C ARG A 141 -27.14 4.52 3.04
N LYS A 142 -27.04 3.27 2.60
CA LYS A 142 -26.51 2.15 3.40
C LYS A 142 -25.01 1.89 3.22
N GLU A 143 -24.42 2.48 2.17
CA GLU A 143 -23.04 2.24 1.78
C GLU A 143 -22.27 3.54 1.64
N ALA A 144 -21.02 3.55 2.10
CA ALA A 144 -20.08 4.63 1.84
C ALA A 144 -19.66 4.62 0.36
N SER A 145 -19.31 5.77 -0.14
CA SER A 145 -18.91 5.96 -1.53
C SER A 145 -17.41 6.20 -1.69
N ILE A 146 -16.96 6.12 -2.93
CA ILE A 146 -15.61 6.53 -3.35
C ILE A 146 -15.34 7.99 -2.96
N GLU A 147 -16.34 8.85 -3.10
CA GLU A 147 -16.27 10.27 -2.77
C GLU A 147 -16.09 10.50 -1.26
N ASP A 148 -16.80 9.72 -0.42
CA ASP A 148 -16.65 9.79 1.05
C ASP A 148 -15.25 9.37 1.49
N LEU A 149 -14.73 8.27 0.92
CA LEU A 149 -13.39 7.81 1.18
C LEU A 149 -12.33 8.87 0.82
N SER A 150 -12.45 9.46 -0.38
CA SER A 150 -11.53 10.51 -0.81
C SER A 150 -11.54 11.71 0.13
N LYS A 151 -12.74 12.14 0.55
CA LYS A 151 -12.91 13.24 1.49
C LYS A 151 -12.26 12.95 2.83
N ALA A 152 -12.49 11.74 3.38
CA ALA A 152 -11.88 11.31 4.64
C ALA A 152 -10.35 11.41 4.59
N ILE A 153 -9.73 10.94 3.50
CA ILE A 153 -8.27 11.01 3.35
C ILE A 153 -7.78 12.46 3.28
N TYR A 154 -8.48 13.35 2.55
CA TYR A 154 -8.11 14.78 2.52
C TYR A 154 -8.21 15.40 3.92
N ASP A 155 -9.27 15.10 4.70
CA ASP A 155 -9.43 15.61 6.06
C ASP A 155 -8.28 15.12 6.97
N PHE A 156 -7.84 13.87 6.87
CA PHE A 156 -6.67 13.38 7.62
C PHE A 156 -5.38 14.14 7.25
N LEU A 157 -5.19 14.46 5.98
CA LEU A 157 -4.06 15.28 5.54
C LEU A 157 -4.15 16.72 6.04
N ASP A 158 -5.34 17.29 6.09
CA ASP A 158 -5.58 18.64 6.61
C ASP A 158 -5.39 18.68 8.14
N MET A 159 -5.84 17.67 8.88
CA MET A 159 -5.58 17.50 10.32
C MET A 159 -4.06 17.36 10.61
N GLN A 160 -3.33 16.65 9.76
CA GLN A 160 -1.87 16.56 9.87
C GLN A 160 -1.21 17.92 9.63
N LYS A 161 -1.66 18.67 8.63
CA LYS A 161 -1.15 19.99 8.28
C LYS A 161 -1.50 21.06 9.32
N SER A 162 -2.69 21.01 9.92
CA SER A 162 -3.12 21.94 10.98
C SER A 162 -2.46 21.69 12.33
N GLY A 163 -1.83 20.52 12.50
CA GLY A 163 -1.24 20.11 13.77
C GLY A 163 -2.24 19.45 14.74
N GLU A 164 -3.45 19.15 14.30
CA GLU A 164 -4.41 18.35 15.07
C GLU A 164 -3.96 16.87 15.14
N LEU A 165 -3.28 16.41 14.10
CA LEU A 165 -2.64 15.07 14.05
C LEU A 165 -1.12 15.24 13.84
N PRO A 166 -0.35 15.62 14.87
CA PRO A 166 1.05 16.03 14.76
C PRO A 166 2.00 14.83 14.70
N ARG A 167 1.88 13.99 13.67
CA ARG A 167 2.71 12.79 13.46
C ARG A 167 2.71 12.31 12.02
N ASN A 168 3.65 11.45 11.68
CA ASN A 168 3.59 10.71 10.42
C ASN A 168 2.36 9.80 10.43
N ILE A 169 1.67 9.72 9.30
CA ILE A 169 0.51 8.84 9.14
C ILE A 169 0.78 7.78 8.08
N PHE A 170 0.27 6.57 8.35
CA PHE A 170 0.28 5.45 7.42
C PHE A 170 -1.16 5.07 7.08
N ILE A 171 -1.63 5.45 5.90
CA ILE A 171 -2.98 5.17 5.42
C ILE A 171 -2.95 3.83 4.69
N ALA A 172 -3.65 2.84 5.23
CA ALA A 172 -3.79 1.50 4.66
C ALA A 172 -5.21 1.28 4.16
N ILE A 173 -5.39 0.83 2.92
CA ILE A 173 -6.71 0.63 2.32
C ILE A 173 -6.86 -0.82 1.83
N ASP A 174 -7.79 -1.58 2.41
CA ASP A 174 -8.20 -2.90 1.93
C ASP A 174 -9.71 -2.91 1.60
N SER A 175 -10.09 -2.74 0.35
CA SER A 175 -9.29 -2.58 -0.85
C SER A 175 -9.84 -1.46 -1.76
N PHE A 176 -8.99 -0.95 -2.65
CA PHE A 176 -9.47 -0.08 -3.74
C PHE A 176 -10.42 -0.84 -4.68
N GLY A 177 -11.51 -0.18 -5.06
CA GLY A 177 -12.47 -0.69 -6.02
C GLY A 177 -13.59 -1.56 -5.42
N THR A 178 -13.71 -1.66 -4.10
CA THR A 178 -14.86 -2.28 -3.42
C THR A 178 -16.02 -1.31 -3.22
N LEU A 179 -15.71 -0.02 -3.07
CA LEU A 179 -16.74 1.01 -2.96
C LEU A 179 -17.31 1.40 -4.32
N ASN A 180 -18.57 1.77 -4.31
CA ASN A 180 -19.26 2.37 -5.45
C ASN A 180 -19.23 3.90 -5.35
N CYS A 181 -19.32 4.58 -6.49
CA CYS A 181 -19.56 6.03 -6.47
C CYS A 181 -21.02 6.33 -6.13
N ILE A 182 -21.29 7.54 -5.67
CA ILE A 182 -22.65 7.99 -5.29
C ILE A 182 -23.66 7.73 -6.41
N LYS A 183 -23.28 8.01 -7.66
CA LYS A 183 -24.14 7.81 -8.81
C LYS A 183 -24.55 6.34 -9.04
N THR A 184 -23.61 5.40 -8.80
CA THR A 184 -23.89 3.96 -8.87
C THR A 184 -24.81 3.54 -7.72
N ILE A 185 -24.56 4.00 -6.51
CA ILE A 185 -25.41 3.71 -5.35
C ILE A 185 -26.83 4.19 -5.57
N ASP A 186 -27.01 5.44 -6.03
CA ASP A 186 -28.32 6.01 -6.33
C ASP A 186 -29.06 5.26 -7.44
N ALA A 187 -28.32 4.72 -8.44
CA ALA A 187 -28.91 3.94 -9.52
C ALA A 187 -29.39 2.57 -9.02
N LEU A 188 -28.61 1.90 -8.18
CA LEU A 188 -28.98 0.62 -7.57
C LEU A 188 -30.20 0.74 -6.65
N GLU A 189 -30.30 1.82 -5.87
CA GLU A 189 -31.45 2.09 -5.00
C GLU A 189 -32.77 2.34 -5.80
N LYS A 190 -32.63 2.82 -7.03
CA LYS A 190 -33.78 3.10 -7.93
C LYS A 190 -34.07 1.99 -8.92
N ASP A 191 -33.45 0.81 -8.79
CA ASP A 191 -33.55 -0.30 -9.74
C ASP A 191 -33.27 0.11 -11.19
N THR A 192 -32.40 1.11 -11.39
CA THR A 192 -32.00 1.55 -12.73
C THR A 192 -30.71 0.85 -13.15
N SER A 193 -30.44 0.81 -14.46
CA SER A 193 -29.22 0.17 -14.98
C SER A 193 -27.96 0.81 -14.44
N ASP A 194 -27.08 -0.01 -13.86
CA ASP A 194 -25.74 0.39 -13.43
C ASP A 194 -24.77 0.47 -14.61
N ASN A 195 -23.82 1.39 -14.52
CA ASN A 195 -22.74 1.51 -15.47
C ASN A 195 -21.40 1.51 -14.74
N ASN A 196 -20.66 0.40 -14.83
CA ASN A 196 -19.34 0.23 -14.21
C ASN A 196 -18.33 1.34 -14.56
N MET A 197 -18.53 2.06 -15.66
CA MET A 197 -17.69 3.21 -16.03
C MET A 197 -17.84 4.38 -15.05
N TRP A 198 -18.95 4.50 -14.35
CA TRP A 198 -19.15 5.59 -13.37
C TRP A 198 -18.18 5.47 -12.20
N ASN A 199 -17.97 4.25 -11.69
CA ASN A 199 -17.02 4.00 -10.61
C ASN A 199 -15.59 4.36 -11.02
N ALA A 200 -15.15 3.95 -12.21
CA ALA A 200 -13.83 4.28 -12.72
C ALA A 200 -13.63 5.80 -12.87
N GLY A 201 -14.62 6.49 -13.47
CA GLY A 201 -14.57 7.95 -13.63
C GLY A 201 -14.63 8.72 -12.33
N ALA A 202 -15.42 8.27 -11.35
CA ALA A 202 -15.45 8.87 -10.02
C ALA A 202 -14.10 8.68 -9.30
N PHE A 203 -13.53 7.48 -9.38
CA PHE A 203 -12.23 7.18 -8.80
C PHE A 203 -11.13 8.05 -9.42
N GLU A 204 -11.11 8.20 -10.75
CA GLU A 204 -10.18 9.09 -11.45
C GLU A 204 -10.32 10.54 -10.97
N LYS A 205 -11.53 11.04 -10.94
CA LYS A 205 -11.81 12.43 -10.55
C LYS A 205 -11.39 12.74 -9.11
N THR A 206 -11.58 11.81 -8.18
CA THR A 206 -11.36 12.04 -6.75
C THR A 206 -9.93 11.72 -6.32
N PHE A 207 -9.33 10.64 -6.85
CA PHE A 207 -8.06 10.13 -6.37
C PHE A 207 -6.83 10.58 -7.16
N MET A 208 -6.97 11.02 -8.42
CA MET A 208 -5.80 11.40 -9.24
C MET A 208 -4.94 12.47 -8.55
N SER A 209 -5.56 13.53 -8.03
CA SER A 209 -4.85 14.60 -7.33
C SER A 209 -4.29 14.13 -5.98
N LEU A 210 -5.04 13.31 -5.25
CA LEU A 210 -4.63 12.75 -3.97
C LEU A 210 -3.34 11.93 -4.12
N LEU A 211 -3.32 10.97 -5.04
CA LEU A 211 -2.23 10.04 -5.22
C LEU A 211 -0.98 10.67 -5.83
N ASN A 212 -1.15 11.60 -6.78
CA ASN A 212 -0.04 12.23 -7.50
C ASN A 212 0.50 13.48 -6.83
N HIS A 213 -0.29 14.18 -6.03
CA HIS A 213 0.07 15.49 -5.49
C HIS A 213 -0.05 15.57 -3.98
N ALA A 214 -1.22 15.30 -3.39
CA ALA A 214 -1.44 15.55 -1.97
C ALA A 214 -0.53 14.69 -1.08
N ILE A 215 -0.50 13.37 -1.26
CA ILE A 215 0.38 12.46 -0.52
C ILE A 215 1.87 12.80 -0.76
N PRO A 216 2.38 12.84 -2.02
CA PRO A 216 3.80 13.14 -2.23
C PRO A 216 4.23 14.54 -1.78
N SER A 217 3.32 15.52 -1.68
CA SER A 217 3.66 16.86 -1.20
C SER A 217 4.10 16.87 0.26
N THR A 218 3.67 15.91 1.07
CA THR A 218 4.07 15.79 2.48
C THR A 218 5.55 15.42 2.68
N ARG A 219 6.25 15.07 1.61
CA ARG A 219 7.71 14.84 1.62
C ARG A 219 8.56 16.09 1.52
N LYS A 220 7.95 17.24 1.29
CA LYS A 220 8.70 18.50 1.27
C LYS A 220 9.26 18.79 2.66
N VAL A 221 10.42 19.47 2.71
CA VAL A 221 11.10 19.78 3.98
C VAL A 221 10.29 20.74 4.84
N ASP A 222 9.48 21.59 4.23
CA ASP A 222 8.56 22.51 4.93
C ASP A 222 7.35 21.80 5.57
N SER A 223 7.07 20.56 5.19
CA SER A 223 6.11 19.70 5.91
C SER A 223 6.79 19.07 7.11
N GLU A 224 6.24 19.24 8.31
CA GLU A 224 6.78 18.62 9.51
C GLU A 224 6.63 17.09 9.47
N TYR A 225 5.46 16.63 9.09
CA TYR A 225 5.11 15.21 9.05
C TYR A 225 4.90 14.70 7.61
N THR A 226 4.90 13.40 7.47
CA THR A 226 4.77 12.72 6.17
C THR A 226 3.55 11.80 6.18
N ALA A 227 2.79 11.80 5.11
CA ALA A 227 1.69 10.85 4.88
C ALA A 227 2.12 9.78 3.88
N THR A 228 1.93 8.52 4.22
CA THR A 228 2.18 7.36 3.36
C THR A 228 0.88 6.66 3.07
N LEU A 229 0.66 6.20 1.86
CA LEU A 229 -0.51 5.42 1.51
C LEU A 229 -0.10 4.09 0.90
N ALA A 230 -0.65 3.00 1.44
CA ALA A 230 -0.54 1.66 0.87
C ALA A 230 -1.95 1.09 0.64
N ALA A 231 -2.18 0.47 -0.50
CA ALA A 231 -3.50 -0.05 -0.81
C ALA A 231 -3.46 -1.41 -1.51
N VAL A 232 -4.46 -2.23 -1.24
CA VAL A 232 -4.73 -3.47 -1.97
C VAL A 232 -5.61 -3.19 -3.17
N GLN A 233 -5.30 -3.81 -4.30
CA GLN A 233 -6.14 -3.76 -5.49
C GLN A 233 -6.25 -5.12 -6.16
N LYS A 234 -7.47 -5.59 -6.36
CA LYS A 234 -7.76 -6.80 -7.15
C LYS A 234 -7.62 -6.51 -8.63
N ILE A 235 -7.05 -7.46 -9.35
CA ILE A 235 -6.97 -7.45 -10.81
C ILE A 235 -7.65 -8.68 -11.37
N TRP A 236 -8.00 -8.62 -12.66
CA TRP A 236 -8.41 -9.77 -13.44
C TRP A 236 -7.89 -9.65 -14.87
N TYR A 237 -7.74 -10.77 -15.52
CA TYR A 237 -7.34 -10.82 -16.91
C TYR A 237 -8.57 -10.85 -17.82
N ASP A 238 -8.67 -9.85 -18.67
CA ASP A 238 -9.67 -9.83 -19.72
C ASP A 238 -9.15 -10.62 -20.92
N SER A 239 -9.62 -11.86 -21.08
CA SER A 239 -9.17 -12.75 -22.15
C SER A 239 -9.57 -12.26 -23.56
N MET A 240 -10.64 -11.48 -23.67
CA MET A 240 -11.09 -10.94 -24.95
C MET A 240 -10.15 -9.84 -25.45
N ASN A 241 -9.78 -8.92 -24.56
CA ASN A 241 -8.91 -7.81 -24.91
C ASN A 241 -7.43 -8.09 -24.61
N LYS A 242 -7.10 -9.25 -24.04
CA LYS A 242 -5.73 -9.66 -23.63
C LYS A 242 -5.03 -8.65 -22.72
N VAL A 243 -5.78 -8.00 -21.85
CA VAL A 243 -5.27 -6.97 -20.91
C VAL A 243 -5.61 -7.29 -19.48
N VAL A 244 -4.76 -6.82 -18.57
CA VAL A 244 -5.04 -6.86 -17.13
C VAL A 244 -5.89 -5.66 -16.77
N LYS A 245 -7.04 -5.90 -16.16
CA LYS A 245 -7.94 -4.87 -15.65
C LYS A 245 -7.84 -4.78 -14.12
N HIS A 246 -8.02 -3.58 -13.60
CA HIS A 246 -8.00 -3.28 -12.17
C HIS A 246 -9.42 -3.00 -11.69
N LYS A 247 -9.80 -3.61 -10.58
CA LYS A 247 -11.06 -3.31 -9.92
C LYS A 247 -11.03 -1.85 -9.42
N GLY A 248 -12.05 -1.07 -9.74
CA GLY A 248 -12.08 0.38 -9.46
C GLY A 248 -11.31 1.25 -10.45
N GLY A 249 -10.76 0.66 -11.55
CA GLY A 249 -10.04 1.39 -12.60
C GLY A 249 -8.52 1.41 -12.41
N GLU A 250 -7.83 2.00 -13.36
CA GLU A 250 -6.37 2.00 -13.42
C GLU A 250 -5.71 3.18 -12.70
N VAL A 251 -6.50 4.13 -12.21
CA VAL A 251 -6.01 5.38 -11.59
C VAL A 251 -5.08 5.12 -10.41
N SER A 252 -5.42 4.14 -9.57
CA SER A 252 -4.57 3.74 -8.45
C SER A 252 -3.20 3.23 -8.91
N TYR A 253 -3.16 2.46 -9.99
CA TYR A 253 -1.91 1.99 -10.58
C TYR A 253 -1.08 3.14 -11.17
N PHE A 254 -1.71 4.02 -11.93
CA PHE A 254 -1.01 5.17 -12.50
C PHE A 254 -0.57 6.18 -11.45
N GLY A 255 -1.35 6.38 -10.39
CA GLY A 255 -1.02 7.25 -9.25
C GLY A 255 0.02 6.67 -8.29
N SER A 256 0.21 5.35 -8.26
CA SER A 256 1.22 4.74 -7.39
C SER A 256 2.65 5.07 -7.83
N ARG A 257 3.58 5.11 -6.87
CA ARG A 257 5.03 5.23 -7.14
C ARG A 257 5.71 3.88 -7.12
N LEU A 258 5.19 2.95 -6.31
CA LEU A 258 5.64 1.57 -6.23
C LEU A 258 4.45 0.64 -6.38
N SER A 259 4.58 -0.43 -7.12
CA SER A 259 3.53 -1.43 -7.26
C SER A 259 4.12 -2.83 -7.25
N TYR A 260 3.70 -3.60 -6.25
CA TYR A 260 3.93 -5.04 -6.17
C TYR A 260 2.83 -5.78 -6.92
N HIS A 261 3.19 -6.74 -7.72
CA HIS A 261 2.26 -7.63 -8.40
C HIS A 261 2.39 -9.04 -7.86
N PHE A 262 1.32 -9.53 -7.23
CA PHE A 262 1.23 -10.85 -6.62
C PHE A 262 0.50 -11.82 -7.54
N GLY A 263 1.15 -12.90 -7.90
CA GLY A 263 0.63 -13.93 -8.79
C GLY A 263 1.02 -13.74 -10.24
N GLY A 264 0.89 -14.81 -11.04
CA GLY A 264 1.13 -14.75 -12.48
C GLY A 264 0.00 -14.05 -13.23
N ILE A 265 0.32 -13.36 -14.33
CA ILE A 265 -0.66 -12.61 -15.12
C ILE A 265 -1.67 -13.52 -15.81
N LEU A 266 -1.20 -14.67 -16.31
CA LEU A 266 -2.01 -15.60 -17.10
C LEU A 266 -2.43 -16.86 -16.34
N THR A 267 -1.74 -17.18 -15.27
CA THR A 267 -2.05 -18.33 -14.42
C THR A 267 -2.39 -17.80 -13.05
N HIS A 268 -3.46 -18.28 -12.45
CA HIS A 268 -3.75 -18.03 -11.04
C HIS A 268 -2.67 -18.74 -10.19
N GLY A 269 -1.41 -18.33 -10.33
CA GLY A 269 -0.18 -18.98 -9.90
C GLY A 269 -0.05 -19.23 -8.39
N THR A 270 -1.19 -19.39 -7.74
CA THR A 270 -1.28 -19.65 -6.29
C THR A 270 -1.42 -21.14 -6.07
N ARG A 271 -0.44 -21.73 -5.39
CA ARG A 271 -0.47 -23.11 -4.96
C ARG A 271 -0.66 -23.18 -3.46
N ARG A 272 -1.65 -23.95 -3.01
CA ARG A 272 -1.80 -24.26 -1.59
C ARG A 272 -0.62 -25.13 -1.17
N VAL A 273 0.06 -24.75 -0.09
CA VAL A 273 1.12 -25.55 0.52
C VAL A 273 0.60 -26.25 1.75
N THR A 274 0.72 -27.56 1.74
CA THR A 274 0.12 -28.43 2.75
C THR A 274 1.15 -29.35 3.37
N ALA A 275 0.88 -29.78 4.58
CA ALA A 275 1.62 -30.81 5.27
C ALA A 275 0.65 -31.83 5.88
N THR A 276 0.96 -33.13 5.80
CA THR A 276 0.19 -34.14 6.46
C THR A 276 0.69 -34.33 7.88
N SER A 277 -0.18 -34.15 8.86
CA SER A 277 0.10 -34.43 10.25
C SER A 277 -1.12 -35.06 10.91
N LEU A 278 -0.92 -36.08 11.75
CA LEU A 278 -2.02 -36.81 12.42
C LEU A 278 -3.12 -37.29 11.46
N LYS A 279 -2.73 -37.78 10.29
CA LYS A 279 -3.62 -38.21 9.19
C LYS A 279 -4.52 -37.13 8.65
N ARG A 280 -4.19 -35.85 8.87
CA ARG A 280 -4.89 -34.67 8.31
C ARG A 280 -3.95 -33.87 7.44
N GLU A 281 -4.50 -33.32 6.38
CA GLU A 281 -3.81 -32.35 5.54
C GLU A 281 -3.99 -30.96 6.15
N LEU A 282 -2.86 -30.31 6.47
CA LEU A 282 -2.82 -28.97 7.04
C LEU A 282 -2.34 -27.98 5.98
N ASN A 283 -3.13 -26.97 5.70
CA ASN A 283 -2.72 -25.88 4.85
C ASN A 283 -1.99 -24.82 5.69
N TYR A 284 -0.71 -24.59 5.41
CA TYR A 284 0.10 -23.60 6.12
C TYR A 284 0.40 -22.34 5.30
N GLY A 285 -0.06 -22.27 4.07
CA GLY A 285 0.11 -21.06 3.26
C GLY A 285 -0.24 -21.24 1.79
N PHE A 286 0.01 -20.18 1.05
CA PHE A 286 -0.17 -20.14 -0.41
C PHE A 286 1.13 -19.68 -1.07
N GLU A 287 1.70 -20.57 -1.90
CA GLU A 287 2.84 -20.25 -2.73
C GLU A 287 2.38 -19.48 -3.97
N ASN A 288 3.07 -18.43 -4.30
CA ASN A 288 2.88 -17.71 -5.54
C ASN A 288 4.14 -16.93 -5.92
N LYS A 289 4.09 -16.25 -7.07
CA LYS A 289 5.16 -15.37 -7.53
C LYS A 289 4.81 -13.93 -7.17
N VAL A 290 5.84 -13.13 -6.95
CA VAL A 290 5.72 -11.68 -6.78
C VAL A 290 6.76 -10.98 -7.64
N ASN A 291 6.37 -9.88 -8.25
CA ASN A 291 7.27 -9.02 -9.00
C ASN A 291 6.95 -7.55 -8.78
N ILE A 292 7.92 -6.69 -9.09
CA ILE A 292 7.73 -5.24 -9.08
C ILE A 292 7.18 -4.81 -10.44
N ALA A 293 5.91 -4.42 -10.44
CA ALA A 293 5.22 -4.00 -11.67
C ALA A 293 5.48 -2.52 -12.02
N LYS A 294 5.85 -1.71 -11.03
CA LYS A 294 6.17 -0.29 -11.19
C LYS A 294 7.11 0.15 -10.07
N ASN A 295 8.15 0.89 -10.44
CA ASN A 295 9.03 1.59 -9.50
C ASN A 295 9.40 2.97 -10.07
N HIS A 296 8.90 4.02 -9.43
CA HIS A 296 9.21 5.42 -9.73
C HIS A 296 9.73 6.14 -8.48
N VAL A 297 10.28 5.39 -7.52
CA VAL A 297 10.76 5.92 -6.24
C VAL A 297 12.23 6.29 -6.34
N ASP A 298 13.03 5.37 -6.84
CA ASP A 298 14.43 5.58 -7.15
C ASP A 298 14.72 5.12 -8.59
N GLY A 299 15.61 5.82 -9.26
CA GLY A 299 15.93 5.57 -10.66
C GLY A 299 16.74 4.29 -10.87
N ASP A 300 17.32 3.71 -9.83
CA ASP A 300 18.30 2.62 -9.91
C ASP A 300 17.66 1.26 -10.21
N TRP A 301 16.35 1.13 -9.89
CA TRP A 301 15.59 -0.11 -10.10
C TRP A 301 14.81 -0.14 -11.42
N GLY A 302 14.90 0.91 -12.22
CA GLY A 302 14.26 0.98 -13.53
C GLY A 302 14.82 -0.07 -14.49
N GLY A 303 14.06 -1.12 -14.75
CA GLY A 303 14.41 -2.18 -15.71
C GLY A 303 14.85 -3.51 -15.12
N ILE A 304 14.99 -3.62 -13.80
CA ILE A 304 15.20 -4.91 -13.15
C ILE A 304 13.84 -5.50 -12.81
N SER A 305 13.41 -6.47 -13.60
CA SER A 305 12.24 -7.28 -13.26
C SER A 305 12.67 -8.36 -12.26
N LEU A 306 12.62 -8.04 -10.99
CA LEU A 306 12.82 -9.04 -9.95
C LEU A 306 11.49 -9.77 -9.76
N GLU A 307 11.46 -11.03 -10.13
CA GLU A 307 10.36 -11.95 -9.87
C GLU A 307 10.88 -13.01 -8.90
N GLY A 308 10.27 -13.09 -7.75
CA GLY A 308 10.60 -14.08 -6.75
C GLY A 308 9.41 -14.96 -6.39
N LYS A 309 9.73 -16.12 -5.83
CA LYS A 309 8.75 -17.05 -5.28
C LYS A 309 8.59 -16.78 -3.81
N ILE A 310 7.35 -16.67 -3.35
CA ILE A 310 6.99 -16.46 -1.95
C ILE A 310 5.93 -17.45 -1.49
N ILE A 311 5.92 -17.72 -0.19
CA ILE A 311 4.82 -18.39 0.48
C ILE A 311 4.17 -17.39 1.43
N SER A 312 2.93 -17.01 1.14
CA SER A 312 2.11 -16.17 2.02
C SER A 312 1.53 -17.05 3.13
N THR A 313 1.80 -16.68 4.36
CA THR A 313 1.35 -17.37 5.58
C THR A 313 0.53 -16.44 6.47
N PRO A 314 -0.13 -16.90 7.52
CA PRO A 314 -0.78 -16.01 8.49
C PRO A 314 0.16 -15.03 9.19
N HIS A 315 1.46 -15.34 9.27
CA HIS A 315 2.47 -14.53 9.97
C HIS A 315 3.24 -13.56 9.05
N GLY A 316 3.12 -13.70 7.75
CA GLY A 316 3.86 -12.93 6.77
C GLY A 316 4.31 -13.76 5.58
N PHE A 317 5.46 -13.43 5.03
CA PHE A 317 6.00 -14.09 3.85
C PHE A 317 7.26 -14.88 4.17
N ILE A 318 7.38 -16.02 3.52
CA ILE A 318 8.59 -16.81 3.49
C ILE A 318 9.12 -16.75 2.06
N TYR A 319 10.42 -16.50 1.92
CA TYR A 319 11.08 -16.67 0.63
C TYR A 319 10.99 -18.14 0.20
N GLY A 320 10.61 -18.37 -1.04
CA GLY A 320 10.21 -19.68 -1.54
C GLY A 320 11.37 -20.62 -1.85
N ASP A 321 12.44 -20.65 -1.05
CA ASP A 321 13.41 -21.71 -1.05
C ASP A 321 12.98 -22.91 -0.20
N LYS A 322 13.64 -24.07 -0.43
CA LYS A 322 13.26 -25.31 0.24
C LYS A 322 13.60 -25.32 1.73
N ASP A 323 14.63 -24.63 2.13
CA ASP A 323 15.12 -24.67 3.51
C ASP A 323 14.20 -23.85 4.41
N ASN A 324 13.86 -22.63 3.99
CA ASN A 324 12.87 -21.78 4.66
C ASN A 324 11.48 -22.45 4.70
N GLU A 325 11.05 -23.04 3.58
CA GLU A 325 9.78 -23.78 3.54
C GLU A 325 9.76 -24.94 4.54
N ASN A 326 10.85 -25.72 4.61
CA ASN A 326 10.94 -26.86 5.51
C ASN A 326 11.02 -26.46 6.98
N ALA A 327 11.74 -25.38 7.30
CA ALA A 327 11.81 -24.84 8.66
C ALA A 327 10.41 -24.41 9.13
N TYR A 328 9.73 -23.58 8.37
CA TYR A 328 8.38 -23.13 8.69
C TYR A 328 7.38 -24.29 8.78
N LYS A 329 7.49 -25.25 7.88
CA LYS A 329 6.65 -26.46 7.89
C LYS A 329 6.80 -27.27 9.17
N LYS A 330 8.02 -27.41 9.69
CA LYS A 330 8.27 -28.11 10.96
C LYS A 330 7.59 -27.39 12.12
N GLU A 331 7.78 -26.09 12.23
CA GLU A 331 7.18 -25.28 13.29
C GLU A 331 5.65 -25.32 13.24
N HIS A 332 5.09 -25.16 12.05
CA HIS A 332 3.65 -25.20 11.85
C HIS A 332 3.05 -26.60 12.19
N ILE A 333 3.74 -27.67 11.84
CA ILE A 333 3.34 -29.03 12.22
C ILE A 333 3.42 -29.21 13.75
N LEU A 334 4.48 -28.72 14.38
CA LEU A 334 4.63 -28.78 15.82
C LEU A 334 3.52 -28.02 16.54
N PHE A 335 3.21 -26.80 16.05
CA PHE A 335 2.08 -26.03 16.56
C PHE A 335 0.75 -26.78 16.46
N PHE A 336 0.43 -27.34 15.28
CA PHE A 336 -0.82 -28.11 15.13
C PHE A 336 -0.84 -29.37 15.97
N ARG A 337 0.28 -30.05 16.14
CA ARG A 337 0.39 -31.19 17.06
C ARG A 337 0.09 -30.80 18.50
N LYS A 338 0.68 -29.69 18.96
CA LYS A 338 0.40 -29.17 20.30
C LYS A 338 -1.06 -28.80 20.45
N LYS A 339 -1.62 -28.06 19.48
CA LYS A 339 -3.01 -27.64 19.50
C LYS A 339 -4.01 -28.83 19.54
N PHE A 340 -3.75 -29.89 18.78
CA PHE A 340 -4.64 -31.05 18.76
C PHE A 340 -4.47 -31.94 19.98
N ASN A 341 -3.33 -31.88 20.66
CA ASN A 341 -3.10 -32.65 21.89
C ASN A 341 -3.47 -31.85 23.15
N ASN A 342 -3.63 -30.55 23.03
CA ASN A 342 -3.95 -29.64 24.13
C ASN A 342 -4.85 -28.53 23.64
N ASP A 343 -6.15 -28.63 23.91
CA ASP A 343 -7.15 -27.65 23.49
C ASP A 343 -6.95 -26.24 24.08
N SER A 344 -6.04 -26.08 25.05
CA SER A 344 -5.72 -24.80 25.67
C SER A 344 -4.72 -23.95 24.90
N LEU A 345 -4.05 -24.50 23.85
CA LEU A 345 -3.13 -23.72 23.03
C LEU A 345 -3.89 -22.86 22.03
N THR A 346 -3.74 -21.56 22.19
CA THR A 346 -4.24 -20.55 21.24
C THR A 346 -3.17 -20.22 20.20
N ILE A 347 -3.57 -19.48 19.18
CA ILE A 347 -2.62 -18.92 18.19
C ILE A 347 -1.62 -17.96 18.87
N ASP A 348 -2.00 -17.35 19.99
CA ASP A 348 -1.19 -16.43 20.78
C ASP A 348 -0.01 -17.12 21.49
N ASP A 349 -0.05 -18.47 21.62
CA ASP A 349 1.05 -19.26 22.17
C ASP A 349 2.20 -19.50 21.18
N ILE A 350 2.07 -19.02 19.92
CA ILE A 350 3.17 -19.01 18.97
C ILE A 350 3.89 -17.66 19.08
N GLU A 351 4.94 -17.62 19.87
CA GLU A 351 5.85 -16.46 19.86
C GLU A 351 6.64 -16.41 18.53
N PHE A 352 6.02 -15.88 17.48
CA PHE A 352 6.78 -15.32 16.38
C PHE A 352 7.24 -13.92 16.80
N LYS A 353 8.39 -13.82 17.40
CA LYS A 353 9.05 -12.53 17.64
C LYS A 353 9.38 -11.93 16.29
N SER A 354 8.57 -10.98 15.86
CA SER A 354 8.98 -10.09 14.78
C SER A 354 10.23 -9.35 15.26
N LYS A 355 11.32 -9.45 14.53
CA LYS A 355 12.57 -8.75 14.88
C LYS A 355 12.28 -7.25 15.02
N PRO A 356 12.71 -6.59 16.10
CA PRO A 356 12.56 -5.16 16.25
C PRO A 356 13.33 -4.42 15.14
N MET A 357 12.82 -3.27 14.72
CA MET A 357 13.43 -2.45 13.68
C MET A 357 13.90 -1.13 14.27
N ASP A 358 15.02 -0.62 13.78
CA ASP A 358 15.48 0.72 14.11
C ASP A 358 14.69 1.81 13.37
N GLU A 359 14.94 3.07 13.68
CA GLU A 359 14.28 4.22 13.06
C GLU A 359 14.55 4.34 11.56
N ASP A 360 15.62 3.69 11.07
CA ASP A 360 16.00 3.64 9.66
C ASP A 360 15.39 2.43 8.93
N GLY A 361 14.65 1.59 9.64
CA GLY A 361 13.98 0.41 9.10
C GLY A 361 14.89 -0.82 8.93
N ASN A 362 16.07 -0.82 9.57
CA ASN A 362 16.94 -1.98 9.61
C ASN A 362 16.51 -2.93 10.73
N VAL A 363 16.56 -4.23 10.45
CA VAL A 363 16.25 -5.25 11.45
C VAL A 363 17.33 -5.22 12.52
N ILE A 364 16.95 -4.93 13.77
CA ILE A 364 17.84 -5.10 14.91
C ILE A 364 18.00 -6.61 15.10
N GLU A 365 19.17 -7.14 14.80
CA GLU A 365 19.49 -8.55 15.07
C GLU A 365 19.59 -8.77 16.58
N GLU A 366 18.44 -9.09 17.19
CA GLU A 366 18.52 -9.79 18.48
C GLU A 366 18.99 -11.21 18.17
N THR A 367 20.13 -11.59 18.71
CA THR A 367 20.63 -12.96 18.68
C THR A 367 19.52 -13.88 19.13
N PHE A 368 19.05 -14.73 18.21
CA PHE A 368 18.13 -15.82 18.52
C PHE A 368 18.73 -16.58 19.72
N SER A 369 18.07 -16.53 20.86
CA SER A 369 18.40 -17.48 21.91
C SER A 369 17.94 -18.86 21.43
N GLU A 370 18.89 -19.75 21.25
CA GLU A 370 18.69 -21.17 20.87
C GLU A 370 17.79 -21.97 21.83
N SER A 371 17.11 -21.28 22.77
CA SER A 371 16.39 -21.89 23.87
C SER A 371 15.09 -22.64 23.51
N LEU A 372 14.67 -22.65 22.23
CA LEU A 372 13.47 -23.37 21.81
C LEU A 372 13.75 -24.66 21.05
N ILE A 373 15.02 -24.92 20.65
CA ILE A 373 15.38 -26.12 19.88
C ILE A 373 15.76 -27.29 20.82
N ASP A 374 16.20 -27.02 22.06
CA ASP A 374 16.77 -28.02 22.97
C ASP A 374 15.84 -28.56 24.07
N ARG A 375 14.54 -28.39 23.91
CA ARG A 375 13.62 -29.18 24.78
C ARG A 375 13.31 -30.53 24.12
N GLU A 376 14.22 -31.48 24.33
CA GLU A 376 13.88 -32.89 24.17
C GLU A 376 12.65 -33.21 25.04
N PRO A 377 11.70 -34.02 24.53
CA PRO A 377 10.58 -34.48 25.33
C PRO A 377 11.16 -35.36 26.47
N THR A 378 11.10 -34.88 27.69
CA THR A 378 11.35 -35.73 28.86
C THR A 378 10.30 -36.81 28.86
N ASP A 379 10.74 -37.99 28.49
CA ASP A 379 10.05 -39.23 28.69
C ASP A 379 9.79 -39.39 30.18
N LYS A 380 8.58 -39.23 30.62
CA LYS A 380 8.11 -39.73 31.91
C LYS A 380 7.20 -40.92 31.65
N SER A 381 7.85 -42.03 31.41
CA SER A 381 7.34 -43.30 31.85
C SER A 381 7.93 -43.56 33.25
N GLU A 382 7.06 -43.72 34.21
CA GLU A 382 7.17 -44.49 35.46
C GLU A 382 6.36 -43.76 36.55
N GLU A 383 5.24 -44.23 36.81
CA GLU A 383 4.56 -44.95 37.91
C GLU A 383 3.06 -44.92 37.73
#